data_defbc229f406e79ae5ef8aa2392637c2
#
_entry.id   defbc229f406e79ae5ef8aa2392637c2
#
_cell.length_a   1.000
_cell.length_b   1.000
_cell.length_c   1.000
_cell.angle_alpha   90.00
_cell.angle_beta   90.00
_cell.angle_gamma   90.00
#
_symmetry.space_group_name_H-M   'P 1'
#
loop_
_entity.id
_entity.type
_entity.pdbx_description
1 polymer ?
#
loop_
_entity_poly.entity_id
_entity_poly.type
_entity_poly.pdbx_seq_one_letter_code
_entity_poly.pdbx_strand_id
1 'polypeptide(L)'
;GMLDGVTNLVPAAKIGHIGIFRNDEHNAVQYYCKLPDDISERDVIIVDPMLATGNTAVYAIDELKKAGVKNIKFMCIIASPEGIERLTAAHPDVDIYCGVKDQGLNENKYIVPGMGDAGDRIFGTK
;
A
#
# COMPACT_ATOMS: atom_id res chain seq x y z
N GLY A 1 -11.72 -2.15 -4.90
CA GLY A 1 -12.27 -0.88 -5.43
C GLY A 1 -11.23 -0.02 -6.12
N MET A 2 -10.07 0.23 -5.52
CA MET A 2 -9.02 1.05 -6.17
C MET A 2 -8.53 0.46 -7.49
N LEU A 3 -8.40 -0.86 -7.57
CA LEU A 3 -7.93 -1.54 -8.76
C LEU A 3 -8.83 -1.25 -9.97
N ASP A 4 -10.15 -1.32 -9.80
CA ASP A 4 -11.11 -1.03 -10.87
C ASP A 4 -10.96 0.41 -11.38
N GLY A 5 -10.74 1.36 -10.45
CA GLY A 5 -10.47 2.75 -10.82
C GLY A 5 -9.20 2.90 -11.68
N VAL A 6 -8.13 2.22 -11.33
CA VAL A 6 -6.88 2.25 -12.11
C VAL A 6 -7.04 1.58 -13.46
N THR A 7 -7.65 0.39 -13.52
CA THR A 7 -7.82 -0.36 -14.78
C THR A 7 -8.78 0.31 -15.77
N ASN A 8 -9.75 1.07 -15.27
CA ASN A 8 -10.61 1.90 -16.13
C ASN A 8 -9.83 3.03 -16.83
N LEU A 9 -8.80 3.58 -16.15
CA LEU A 9 -7.96 4.64 -16.72
C LEU A 9 -6.82 4.09 -17.57
N VAL A 10 -6.27 2.93 -17.18
CA VAL A 10 -5.15 2.27 -17.85
C VAL A 10 -5.51 0.81 -18.14
N PRO A 11 -6.36 0.54 -19.16
CA PRO A 11 -6.86 -0.82 -19.44
C PRO A 11 -5.77 -1.84 -19.80
N ALA A 12 -4.63 -1.37 -20.31
CA ALA A 12 -3.49 -2.22 -20.68
C ALA A 12 -2.54 -2.53 -19.51
N ALA A 13 -2.82 -2.04 -18.30
CA ALA A 13 -1.99 -2.32 -17.14
C ALA A 13 -1.99 -3.81 -16.80
N LYS A 14 -0.81 -4.36 -16.54
CA LYS A 14 -0.70 -5.69 -15.92
C LYS A 14 -0.88 -5.57 -14.41
N ILE A 15 -1.53 -6.55 -13.82
CA ILE A 15 -1.87 -6.55 -12.40
C ILE A 15 -1.03 -7.58 -11.68
N GLY A 16 -0.39 -7.15 -10.59
CA GLY A 16 0.25 -8.01 -9.60
C GLY A 16 -0.47 -7.94 -8.27
N HIS A 17 -0.34 -8.97 -7.47
CA HIS A 17 -0.91 -9.02 -6.12
C HIS A 17 0.15 -9.44 -5.12
N ILE A 18 0.24 -8.70 -4.01
CA ILE A 18 1.05 -9.05 -2.84
C ILE A 18 0.11 -9.14 -1.65
N GLY A 19 -0.05 -10.34 -1.10
CA GLY A 19 -0.83 -10.59 0.10
C GLY A 19 0.06 -10.56 1.33
N ILE A 20 -0.24 -9.66 2.25
CA ILE A 20 0.52 -9.45 3.48
C ILE A 20 -0.47 -9.46 4.65
N PHE A 21 -0.21 -10.23 5.68
CA PHE A 21 -0.93 -10.14 6.95
C PHE A 21 0.04 -9.73 8.07
N ARG A 22 -0.50 -9.32 9.18
CA ARG A 22 0.27 -9.05 10.40
C ARG A 22 0.17 -10.24 11.32
N ASN A 23 1.32 -10.76 11.75
CA ASN A 23 1.34 -11.79 12.79
C ASN A 23 1.05 -11.19 14.18
N ASP A 24 0.98 -12.03 15.20
CA ASP A 24 0.71 -11.62 16.59
C ASP A 24 1.76 -10.64 17.13
N GLU A 25 2.96 -10.63 16.57
CA GLU A 25 4.04 -9.68 16.88
C GLU A 25 3.97 -8.38 16.06
N HIS A 26 2.89 -8.16 15.29
CA HIS A 26 2.69 -7.02 14.38
C HIS A 26 3.69 -6.93 13.23
N ASN A 27 4.43 -7.99 12.93
CA ASN A 27 5.32 -8.06 11.78
C ASN A 27 4.53 -8.35 10.51
N ALA A 28 4.94 -7.72 9.39
CA ALA A 28 4.39 -8.00 8.08
C ALA A 28 4.89 -9.37 7.59
N VAL A 29 3.96 -10.26 7.28
CA VAL A 29 4.25 -11.60 6.76
C VAL A 29 3.55 -11.77 5.43
N GLN A 30 4.31 -12.09 4.39
CA GLN A 30 3.77 -12.39 3.09
C GLN A 30 3.18 -13.79 3.06
N TYR A 31 1.96 -13.93 2.59
CA TYR A 31 1.32 -15.22 2.32
C TYR A 31 1.07 -15.46 0.83
N TYR A 32 1.14 -14.42 0.01
CA TYR A 32 0.90 -14.51 -1.42
C TYR A 32 1.67 -13.43 -2.17
N CYS A 33 2.32 -13.82 -3.26
CA CYS A 33 2.95 -12.86 -4.17
C CYS A 33 2.86 -13.40 -5.60
N LYS A 34 2.19 -12.67 -6.46
CA LYS A 34 2.14 -12.97 -7.88
C LYS A 34 2.31 -11.68 -8.67
N LEU A 35 3.44 -11.57 -9.33
CA LEU A 35 3.84 -10.42 -10.13
C LEU A 35 3.96 -10.81 -11.59
N PRO A 36 3.78 -9.87 -12.54
CA PRO A 36 4.14 -10.10 -13.94
C PRO A 36 5.61 -10.51 -14.11
N ASP A 37 5.91 -11.43 -15.01
CA ASP A 37 7.27 -11.94 -15.24
C ASP A 37 8.26 -10.84 -15.65
N ASP A 38 7.77 -9.80 -16.34
CA ASP A 38 8.55 -8.65 -16.80
C ASP A 38 8.48 -7.44 -15.83
N ILE A 39 8.20 -7.67 -14.55
CA ILE A 39 7.98 -6.59 -13.57
C ILE A 39 9.18 -5.65 -13.43
N SER A 40 10.40 -6.17 -13.56
CA SER A 40 11.64 -5.38 -13.47
C SER A 40 11.81 -4.33 -14.57
N GLU A 41 11.10 -4.49 -15.69
CA GLU A 41 11.13 -3.59 -16.84
C GLU A 41 9.99 -2.57 -16.84
N ARG A 42 9.13 -2.60 -15.81
CA ARG A 42 7.91 -1.80 -15.72
C ARG A 42 7.99 -0.70 -14.70
N ASP A 43 7.29 0.39 -14.99
CA ASP A 43 6.88 1.35 -13.97
C ASP A 43 5.74 0.74 -13.15
N VAL A 44 5.84 0.79 -11.83
CA VAL A 44 4.90 0.15 -10.92
C VAL A 44 4.16 1.18 -10.09
N ILE A 45 2.85 1.06 -10.02
CA ILE A 45 2.00 1.81 -9.10
C ILE A 45 1.43 0.82 -8.09
N ILE A 46 1.78 0.99 -6.82
CA ILE A 46 1.16 0.27 -5.72
C ILE A 46 -0.11 1.01 -5.33
N VAL A 47 -1.20 0.28 -5.19
CA VAL A 47 -2.47 0.82 -4.67
C VAL A 47 -2.86 0.11 -3.38
N ASP A 48 -3.07 0.90 -2.33
CA ASP A 48 -3.53 0.44 -1.03
C ASP A 48 -4.49 1.52 -0.47
N PRO A 49 -5.69 1.20 -0.03
CA PRO A 49 -6.61 2.22 0.45
C PRO A 49 -6.06 3.04 1.63
N MET A 50 -5.21 2.46 2.47
CA MET A 50 -4.82 3.07 3.74
C MET A 50 -3.32 2.98 4.02
N LEU A 51 -2.65 4.11 4.12
CA LEU A 51 -1.27 4.20 4.59
C LEU A 51 -1.28 4.59 6.08
N ALA A 52 -1.42 3.59 6.97
CA ALA A 52 -1.48 3.81 8.41
C ALA A 52 -0.08 3.81 9.06
N THR A 53 0.45 2.65 9.44
CA THR A 53 1.80 2.55 10.05
C THR A 53 2.93 2.58 9.03
N GLY A 54 2.63 2.33 7.76
CA GLY A 54 3.61 2.24 6.69
C GLY A 54 4.34 0.89 6.56
N ASN A 55 4.21 -0.01 7.54
CA ASN A 55 4.97 -1.27 7.54
C ASN A 55 4.62 -2.16 6.33
N THR A 56 3.34 -2.30 5.98
CA THR A 56 2.89 -3.07 4.83
C THR A 56 3.41 -2.47 3.51
N ALA A 57 3.34 -1.14 3.38
CA ALA A 57 3.84 -0.43 2.21
C ALA A 57 5.35 -0.59 2.03
N VAL A 58 6.14 -0.42 3.11
CA VAL A 58 7.59 -0.64 3.10
C VAL A 58 7.91 -2.06 2.66
N TYR A 59 7.26 -3.06 3.28
CA TYR A 59 7.47 -4.46 2.91
C TYR A 59 7.17 -4.73 1.43
N ALA A 60 6.04 -4.25 0.92
CA ALA A 60 5.66 -4.45 -0.48
C ALA A 60 6.68 -3.83 -1.45
N ILE A 61 7.20 -2.64 -1.12
CA ILE A 61 8.23 -1.96 -1.91
C ILE A 61 9.56 -2.72 -1.85
N ASP A 62 9.96 -3.23 -0.68
CA ASP A 62 11.15 -4.06 -0.54
C ASP A 62 11.08 -5.29 -1.47
N GLU A 63 9.94 -5.98 -1.52
CA GLU A 63 9.75 -7.15 -2.40
C GLU A 63 9.81 -6.75 -3.88
N LEU A 64 9.21 -5.63 -4.27
CA LEU A 64 9.31 -5.13 -5.65
C LEU A 64 10.74 -4.75 -6.03
N LYS A 65 11.48 -4.09 -5.13
CA LYS A 65 12.90 -3.75 -5.37
C LYS A 65 13.78 -5.00 -5.46
N LYS A 66 13.51 -6.03 -4.65
CA LYS A 66 14.17 -7.36 -4.79
C LYS A 66 13.88 -8.00 -6.15
N ALA A 67 12.68 -7.79 -6.69
CA ALA A 67 12.31 -8.25 -8.03
C ALA A 67 12.89 -7.38 -9.16
N GLY A 68 13.68 -6.35 -8.85
CA GLY A 68 14.38 -5.51 -9.81
C GLY A 68 13.60 -4.28 -10.29
N VAL A 69 12.47 -3.95 -9.69
CA VAL A 69 11.68 -2.77 -10.05
C VAL A 69 12.43 -1.50 -9.63
N LYS A 70 12.55 -0.55 -10.56
CA LYS A 70 13.28 0.71 -10.35
C LYS A 70 12.38 1.90 -10.09
N ASN A 71 11.25 1.98 -10.79
CA ASN A 71 10.31 3.10 -10.70
C ASN A 71 9.03 2.65 -10.00
N ILE A 72 8.83 3.11 -8.77
CA ILE A 72 7.67 2.76 -7.94
C ILE A 72 7.00 4.05 -7.48
N LYS A 73 5.68 4.08 -7.61
CA LYS A 73 4.79 5.07 -7.02
C LYS A 73 3.82 4.38 -6.07
N PHE A 74 3.48 5.06 -4.98
CA PHE A 74 2.51 4.56 -4.00
C PHE A 74 1.27 5.44 -4.00
N MET A 75 0.10 4.86 -4.15
CA MET A 75 -1.18 5.57 -4.13
C MET A 75 -2.08 5.04 -3.03
N CYS A 76 -2.63 5.93 -2.21
CA CYS A 76 -3.63 5.58 -1.20
C CYS A 76 -4.76 6.61 -1.16
N ILE A 77 -5.88 6.21 -0.54
CA ILE A 77 -7.01 7.11 -0.34
C ILE A 77 -6.75 8.00 0.86
N ILE A 78 -6.30 7.41 1.96
CA ILE A 78 -6.05 8.12 3.21
C ILE A 78 -4.70 7.71 3.80
N ALA A 79 -3.97 8.68 4.33
CA ALA A 79 -2.67 8.47 4.94
C ALA A 79 -2.56 9.12 6.32
N SER A 80 -1.79 8.52 7.22
CA SER A 80 -1.33 9.14 8.46
C SER A 80 0.03 9.83 8.25
N PRO A 81 0.36 10.86 9.04
CA PRO A 81 1.70 11.43 9.07
C PRO A 81 2.79 10.37 9.33
N GLU A 82 2.54 9.47 10.29
CA GLU A 82 3.46 8.39 10.69
C GLU A 82 3.74 7.42 9.55
N GLY A 83 2.70 7.05 8.79
CA GLY A 83 2.84 6.18 7.62
C GLY A 83 3.64 6.84 6.50
N ILE A 84 3.39 8.10 6.25
CA ILE A 84 4.15 8.89 5.25
C ILE A 84 5.61 8.99 5.66
N GLU A 85 5.90 9.37 6.91
CA GLU A 85 7.26 9.49 7.43
C GLU A 85 8.01 8.16 7.36
N ARG A 86 7.37 7.08 7.80
CA ARG A 86 7.93 5.73 7.75
C ARG A 86 8.29 5.30 6.33
N LEU A 87 7.38 5.51 5.39
CA LEU A 87 7.60 5.13 3.99
C LEU A 87 8.68 6.00 3.33
N THR A 88 8.65 7.30 3.55
CA THR A 88 9.65 8.24 3.01
C THR A 88 11.04 7.96 3.57
N ALA A 89 11.16 7.62 4.86
CA ALA A 89 12.44 7.28 5.48
C ALA A 89 13.04 5.99 4.90
N ALA A 90 12.20 4.96 4.65
CA ALA A 90 12.65 3.70 4.09
C ALA A 90 12.94 3.77 2.58
N HIS A 91 12.11 4.50 1.85
CA HIS A 91 12.15 4.60 0.38
C HIS A 91 11.96 6.05 -0.08
N PRO A 92 12.99 6.90 0.05
CA PRO A 92 12.89 8.32 -0.33
C PRO A 92 12.72 8.54 -1.84
N ASP A 93 12.98 7.53 -2.64
CA ASP A 93 12.83 7.51 -4.10
C ASP A 93 11.40 7.18 -4.56
N VAL A 94 10.50 6.84 -3.65
CA VAL A 94 9.10 6.50 -3.95
C VAL A 94 8.20 7.69 -3.71
N ASP A 95 7.53 8.16 -4.77
CA ASP A 95 6.51 9.21 -4.65
C ASP A 95 5.23 8.65 -4.03
N ILE A 96 4.69 9.38 -3.06
CA ILE A 96 3.44 9.04 -2.37
C ILE A 96 2.33 9.97 -2.83
N TYR A 97 1.25 9.40 -3.35
CA TYR A 97 0.04 10.11 -3.74
C TYR A 97 -1.10 9.69 -2.80
N CYS A 98 -1.65 10.61 -2.05
CA CYS A 98 -2.78 10.35 -1.17
C CYS A 98 -3.93 11.33 -1.43
N GLY A 99 -5.15 10.81 -1.32
CA GLY A 99 -6.35 11.65 -1.43
C GLY A 99 -6.46 12.61 -0.24
N VAL A 100 -6.21 12.10 0.96
CA VAL A 100 -6.24 12.87 2.21
C VAL A 100 -5.13 12.42 3.15
N LYS A 101 -4.49 13.40 3.78
CA LYS A 101 -3.59 13.18 4.92
C LYS A 101 -4.34 13.55 6.20
N ASP A 102 -4.54 12.59 7.08
CA ASP A 102 -5.21 12.75 8.36
C ASP A 102 -4.26 13.15 9.50
N GLN A 103 -4.82 13.28 10.72
CA GLN A 103 -4.11 13.84 11.87
C GLN A 103 -3.07 12.88 12.47
N GLY A 104 -3.35 11.58 12.50
CA GLY A 104 -2.45 10.58 13.06
C GLY A 104 -3.10 9.21 13.25
N LEU A 105 -2.50 8.42 14.14
CA LEU A 105 -2.98 7.09 14.51
C LEU A 105 -3.47 7.07 15.96
N ASN A 106 -4.54 6.30 16.22
CA ASN A 106 -4.96 6.01 17.58
C ASN A 106 -4.14 4.85 18.21
N GLU A 107 -4.48 4.46 19.44
CA GLU A 107 -3.79 3.38 20.19
C GLU A 107 -3.81 2.05 19.43
N ASN A 108 -4.87 1.77 18.66
CA ASN A 108 -5.04 0.55 17.87
C ASN A 108 -4.44 0.65 16.45
N LYS A 109 -3.69 1.73 16.17
CA LYS A 109 -3.06 1.99 14.87
C LYS A 109 -4.05 2.26 13.73
N TYR A 110 -5.28 2.66 14.05
CA TYR A 110 -6.21 3.20 13.06
C TYR A 110 -5.98 4.68 12.82
N ILE A 111 -6.14 5.10 11.57
CA ILE A 111 -6.04 6.51 11.18
C ILE A 111 -7.20 7.30 11.80
N VAL A 112 -6.91 8.43 12.41
CA VAL A 112 -7.90 9.32 13.03
C VAL A 112 -7.81 10.74 12.45
N PRO A 113 -8.96 11.37 12.21
CA PRO A 113 -10.35 10.92 12.39
C PRO A 113 -10.73 9.70 11.53
N GLY A 114 -10.11 9.54 10.37
CA GLY A 114 -10.14 8.34 9.53
C GLY A 114 -11.51 7.80 9.19
N MET A 115 -11.50 6.51 8.80
CA MET A 115 -12.71 5.77 8.42
C MET A 115 -12.80 4.38 9.08
N GLY A 116 -11.92 4.05 10.01
CA GLY A 116 -11.80 2.70 10.56
C GLY A 116 -11.12 1.74 9.59
N ASP A 117 -11.55 0.49 9.56
CA ASP A 117 -11.07 -0.51 8.59
C ASP A 117 -11.86 -0.44 7.29
N ALA A 118 -11.16 -0.18 6.19
CA ALA A 118 -11.78 -0.04 4.86
C ALA A 118 -12.37 -1.37 4.37
N GLY A 119 -11.72 -2.48 4.66
CA GLY A 119 -12.19 -3.81 4.29
C GLY A 119 -13.48 -4.17 5.02
N ASP A 120 -13.52 -3.98 6.32
CA ASP A 120 -14.73 -4.23 7.14
C ASP A 120 -15.90 -3.37 6.65
N ARG A 121 -15.65 -2.11 6.30
CA ARG A 121 -16.70 -1.22 5.80
C ARG A 121 -17.24 -1.62 4.43
N ILE A 122 -16.37 -2.02 3.51
CA ILE A 122 -16.77 -2.43 2.16
C ILE A 122 -17.51 -3.77 2.19
N PHE A 123 -17.02 -4.71 2.99
CA PHE A 123 -17.53 -6.09 3.01
C PHE A 123 -18.52 -6.36 4.13
N GLY A 124 -18.74 -5.41 5.03
CA GLY A 124 -19.68 -5.58 6.15
C GLY A 124 -19.25 -6.64 7.15
N THR A 125 -17.95 -6.80 7.37
CA THR A 125 -17.40 -7.85 8.23
C THR A 125 -17.34 -7.50 9.70
N LYS A 126 -17.60 -6.26 10.08
CA LYS A 126 -17.78 -5.80 11.47
C LYS A 126 -18.72 -4.63 11.56
#